data_36bc9c3f8dcd1f1ac09680dfe52811d3
#
_entry.id   36bc9c3f8dcd1f1ac09680dfe52811d3
#
_cell.length_a   1.000
_cell.length_b   1.000
_cell.length_c   1.000
_cell.angle_alpha   90.00
_cell.angle_beta   90.00
_cell.angle_gamma   90.00
#
_symmetry.space_group_name_H-M   'P 1'
#
loop_
_entity.id
_entity.type
_entity.pdbx_description
1 polymer ?
#
loop_
_entity_poly.entity_id
_entity_poly.type
_entity_poly.pdbx_seq_one_letter_code
_entity_poly.pdbx_strand_id
1 'polypeptide(L)'
;MGKLTRFGLAAVVAGTMTMGAAFAQDGKTVKIGWAPWSDAEFVTKLARKLIEDNLGQKVELVQTDVAPLYQGVSRGDIDAMMMAWLPETHADYYKRVEGKVENLGPLYEGAKLGWIVPDYIPESEISSIEDLKKPEVREKLKGEIQGIDPGAGLTRLSQEAIKKYGLDYKLNISSEAAMLTTVDRANRSEGWFVATSWSPHWMFGKYKLRYIADPKGALGGAEHIDAVARKGFKEDNPKVAALLAKMSIPINELEAAMFDAQETSYEKAVDKYIADHPDRIKEWLSQ
;
A
#
# COMPACT_ATOMS: atom_id res chain seq x y z
N MET A 1 -81.56 26.92 -46.96
CA MET A 1 -80.22 27.48 -46.97
C MET A 1 -79.63 27.26 -45.59
N GLY A 2 -78.91 26.22 -45.30
CA GLY A 2 -78.33 25.88 -44.02
C GLY A 2 -76.92 25.39 -44.16
N LYS A 3 -75.97 26.07 -43.59
CA LYS A 3 -74.54 25.75 -43.61
C LYS A 3 -74.23 24.64 -42.60
N LEU A 4 -73.69 23.52 -43.03
CA LEU A 4 -73.11 22.50 -42.21
C LEU A 4 -71.72 22.96 -41.72
N THR A 5 -71.54 23.00 -40.41
CA THR A 5 -70.25 23.20 -39.75
C THR A 5 -69.73 21.84 -39.33
N ARG A 6 -68.54 21.40 -39.88
CA ARG A 6 -67.84 20.20 -39.49
C ARG A 6 -66.98 20.53 -38.25
N PHE A 7 -67.20 19.83 -37.15
CA PHE A 7 -66.29 19.79 -35.99
C PHE A 7 -65.22 18.74 -36.24
N GLY A 8 -63.98 19.20 -36.31
CA GLY A 8 -62.79 18.31 -36.32
C GLY A 8 -62.39 18.00 -34.90
N LEU A 9 -62.33 16.72 -34.60
CA LEU A 9 -61.84 16.18 -33.31
C LEU A 9 -60.32 16.12 -33.35
N ALA A 10 -59.64 16.98 -32.62
CA ALA A 10 -58.19 16.92 -32.46
C ALA A 10 -57.86 15.98 -31.28
N ALA A 11 -57.28 14.83 -31.56
CA ALA A 11 -56.75 13.91 -30.55
C ALA A 11 -55.40 14.45 -30.04
N VAL A 12 -55.38 14.89 -28.78
CA VAL A 12 -54.14 15.24 -28.05
C VAL A 12 -53.54 13.94 -27.53
N VAL A 13 -52.44 13.47 -28.12
CA VAL A 13 -51.61 12.41 -27.60
C VAL A 13 -50.69 13.04 -26.54
N ALA A 14 -51.04 12.85 -25.25
CA ALA A 14 -50.18 13.22 -24.13
C ALA A 14 -49.06 12.15 -24.02
N GLY A 15 -47.91 12.44 -24.59
CA GLY A 15 -46.68 11.66 -24.40
C GLY A 15 -46.17 11.88 -22.98
N THR A 16 -46.32 10.90 -22.11
CA THR A 16 -45.66 10.85 -20.81
C THR A 16 -44.15 10.61 -21.00
N MET A 17 -43.38 11.70 -21.02
CA MET A 17 -41.93 11.61 -20.83
C MET A 17 -41.67 11.19 -19.37
N THR A 18 -41.37 9.92 -19.19
CA THR A 18 -40.71 9.48 -17.96
C THR A 18 -39.29 10.03 -17.95
N MET A 19 -39.11 11.18 -17.31
CA MET A 19 -37.81 11.65 -16.90
C MET A 19 -37.26 10.61 -15.89
N GLY A 20 -36.38 9.73 -16.38
CA GLY A 20 -35.52 8.95 -15.52
C GLY A 20 -34.67 9.95 -14.72
N ALA A 21 -35.02 10.18 -13.46
CA ALA A 21 -34.15 10.85 -12.52
C ALA A 21 -32.89 10.00 -12.39
N ALA A 22 -31.84 10.35 -13.13
CA ALA A 22 -30.50 9.95 -12.78
C ALA A 22 -30.26 10.54 -11.38
N PHE A 23 -30.36 9.70 -10.37
CA PHE A 23 -29.84 10.04 -9.06
C PHE A 23 -28.32 10.22 -9.26
N ALA A 24 -27.90 11.45 -9.54
CA ALA A 24 -26.54 11.88 -9.26
C ALA A 24 -26.39 11.70 -7.73
N GLN A 25 -25.81 10.59 -7.33
CA GLN A 25 -25.37 10.38 -5.98
C GLN A 25 -24.23 11.37 -5.78
N ASP A 26 -24.53 12.54 -5.22
CA ASP A 26 -23.56 13.55 -4.80
C ASP A 26 -22.75 12.97 -3.63
N GLY A 27 -22.07 11.85 -3.91
CA GLY A 27 -21.23 11.15 -2.96
C GLY A 27 -20.02 12.02 -2.65
N LYS A 28 -19.88 12.37 -1.38
CA LYS A 28 -18.67 13.04 -0.86
C LYS A 28 -17.45 12.29 -1.36
N THR A 29 -16.47 12.98 -1.96
CA THR A 29 -15.20 12.38 -2.38
C THR A 29 -14.53 11.66 -1.21
N VAL A 30 -14.15 10.40 -1.41
CA VAL A 30 -13.41 9.61 -0.41
C VAL A 30 -11.92 9.94 -0.53
N LYS A 31 -11.30 10.30 0.58
CA LYS A 31 -9.87 10.57 0.65
C LYS A 31 -9.13 9.35 1.19
N ILE A 32 -8.27 8.74 0.36
CA ILE A 32 -7.42 7.63 0.77
C ILE A 32 -5.98 8.11 0.85
N GLY A 33 -5.41 8.00 2.05
CA GLY A 33 -4.04 8.40 2.31
C GLY A 33 -3.06 7.24 2.14
N TRP A 34 -1.83 7.55 1.71
CA TRP A 34 -0.76 6.58 1.51
C TRP A 34 0.63 7.20 1.62
N ALA A 35 1.61 6.40 2.02
CA ALA A 35 3.03 6.75 1.92
C ALA A 35 3.61 6.19 0.61
N PRO A 36 4.64 6.84 0.00
CA PRO A 36 5.16 6.47 -1.30
C PRO A 36 6.02 5.19 -1.24
N TRP A 37 5.39 4.09 -0.84
CA TRP A 37 5.94 2.73 -0.82
C TRP A 37 5.21 1.86 -1.82
N SER A 38 5.94 0.97 -2.46
CA SER A 38 5.46 0.18 -3.60
C SER A 38 4.20 -0.63 -3.30
N ASP A 39 4.14 -1.29 -2.15
CA ASP A 39 2.98 -2.07 -1.70
C ASP A 39 1.78 -1.18 -1.39
N ALA A 40 2.01 -0.09 -0.65
CA ALA A 40 0.97 0.89 -0.32
C ALA A 40 0.40 1.56 -1.58
N GLU A 41 1.25 1.90 -2.56
CA GLU A 41 0.82 2.51 -3.81
C GLU A 41 -0.07 1.57 -4.61
N PHE A 42 0.34 0.31 -4.80
CA PHE A 42 -0.44 -0.65 -5.57
C PHE A 42 -1.83 -0.87 -4.95
N VAL A 43 -1.88 -1.20 -3.67
CA VAL A 43 -3.15 -1.50 -2.98
C VAL A 43 -4.07 -0.28 -2.94
N THR A 44 -3.52 0.91 -2.73
CA THR A 44 -4.28 2.17 -2.71
C THR A 44 -4.86 2.50 -4.09
N LYS A 45 -4.08 2.34 -5.16
CA LYS A 45 -4.56 2.57 -6.54
C LYS A 45 -5.59 1.52 -6.97
N LEU A 46 -5.42 0.26 -6.55
CA LEU A 46 -6.41 -0.80 -6.76
C LEU A 46 -7.74 -0.45 -6.07
N ALA A 47 -7.68 -0.05 -4.79
CA ALA A 47 -8.87 0.36 -4.04
C ALA A 47 -9.57 1.55 -4.72
N ARG A 48 -8.82 2.59 -5.11
CA ARG A 48 -9.38 3.73 -5.85
C ARG A 48 -10.11 3.27 -7.10
N LYS A 49 -9.48 2.46 -7.95
CA LYS A 49 -10.09 2.01 -9.20
C LYS A 49 -11.36 1.22 -8.96
N LEU A 50 -11.36 0.31 -8.00
CA LEU A 50 -12.56 -0.46 -7.66
C LEU A 50 -13.70 0.42 -7.14
N ILE A 51 -13.41 1.43 -6.33
CA ILE A 51 -14.40 2.38 -5.82
C ILE A 51 -14.98 3.23 -6.96
N GLU A 52 -14.12 3.82 -7.78
CA GLU A 52 -14.54 4.70 -8.87
C GLU A 52 -15.36 3.95 -9.92
N ASP A 53 -14.88 2.80 -10.38
CA ASP A 53 -15.50 2.03 -11.49
C ASP A 53 -16.77 1.30 -11.07
N ASN A 54 -16.86 0.79 -9.83
CA ASN A 54 -17.95 -0.09 -9.42
C ASN A 54 -18.93 0.56 -8.44
N LEU A 55 -18.48 1.53 -7.64
CA LEU A 55 -19.34 2.22 -6.68
C LEU A 55 -19.72 3.63 -7.15
N GLY A 56 -19.11 4.12 -8.24
CA GLY A 56 -19.38 5.44 -8.82
C GLY A 56 -19.01 6.61 -7.90
N GLN A 57 -18.16 6.36 -6.89
CA GLN A 57 -17.75 7.36 -5.93
C GLN A 57 -16.33 7.85 -6.23
N LYS A 58 -16.15 9.17 -6.25
CA LYS A 58 -14.85 9.80 -6.48
C LYS A 58 -13.86 9.51 -5.36
N VAL A 59 -12.59 9.26 -5.72
CA VAL A 59 -11.50 9.08 -4.76
C VAL A 59 -10.40 10.10 -4.99
N GLU A 60 -9.99 10.77 -3.92
CA GLU A 60 -8.79 11.62 -3.86
C GLU A 60 -7.68 10.86 -3.13
N LEU A 61 -6.53 10.70 -3.78
CA LEU A 61 -5.35 10.09 -3.17
C LEU A 61 -4.50 11.16 -2.49
N VAL A 62 -4.23 11.00 -1.20
CA VAL A 62 -3.44 11.92 -0.39
C VAL A 62 -2.11 11.27 -0.03
N GLN A 63 -1.04 11.67 -0.74
CA GLN A 63 0.31 11.20 -0.45
C GLN A 63 0.93 12.01 0.67
N THR A 64 1.39 11.34 1.73
CA THR A 64 2.06 11.99 2.87
C THR A 64 2.89 10.97 3.66
N ASP A 65 3.69 11.44 4.63
CA ASP A 65 4.44 10.57 5.53
C ASP A 65 3.52 9.84 6.54
N VAL A 66 4.03 8.76 7.15
CA VAL A 66 3.28 7.88 8.06
C VAL A 66 2.66 8.63 9.24
N ALA A 67 3.42 9.49 9.92
CA ALA A 67 2.91 10.18 11.11
C ALA A 67 1.77 11.16 10.78
N PRO A 68 1.86 12.06 9.78
CA PRO A 68 0.74 12.86 9.31
C PRO A 68 -0.43 12.03 8.82
N LEU A 69 -0.17 10.87 8.20
CA LEU A 69 -1.21 9.97 7.70
C LEU A 69 -2.10 9.44 8.83
N TYR A 70 -1.51 8.86 9.89
CA TYR A 70 -2.25 8.41 11.07
C TYR A 70 -3.03 9.55 11.75
N GLN A 71 -2.42 10.74 11.84
CA GLN A 71 -3.08 11.90 12.40
C GLN A 71 -4.26 12.37 11.53
N GLY A 72 -4.08 12.41 10.20
CA GLY A 72 -5.11 12.79 9.24
C GLY A 72 -6.33 11.88 9.32
N VAL A 73 -6.10 10.55 9.38
CA VAL A 73 -7.20 9.58 9.57
C VAL A 73 -7.89 9.79 10.94
N SER A 74 -7.13 9.98 12.01
CA SER A 74 -7.72 10.14 13.36
C SER A 74 -8.53 11.42 13.54
N ARG A 75 -8.27 12.46 12.72
CA ARG A 75 -9.02 13.72 12.72
C ARG A 75 -10.14 13.78 11.70
N GLY A 76 -10.17 12.80 10.77
CA GLY A 76 -11.11 12.77 9.65
C GLY A 76 -10.74 13.69 8.48
N ASP A 77 -9.51 14.17 8.41
CA ASP A 77 -8.96 14.90 7.25
C ASP A 77 -8.72 13.94 6.06
N ILE A 78 -8.48 12.67 6.38
CA ILE A 78 -8.32 11.51 5.48
C ILE A 78 -9.34 10.46 5.91
N ASP A 79 -10.06 9.85 4.96
CA ASP A 79 -11.12 8.89 5.27
C ASP A 79 -10.57 7.51 5.60
N ALA A 80 -9.58 7.04 4.85
CA ALA A 80 -8.96 5.72 5.06
C ALA A 80 -7.50 5.69 4.60
N MET A 81 -6.76 4.68 5.06
CA MET A 81 -5.42 4.32 4.57
C MET A 81 -5.30 2.81 4.46
N MET A 82 -4.48 2.33 3.49
CA MET A 82 -4.37 0.93 3.12
C MET A 82 -2.97 0.37 3.43
N MET A 83 -2.38 0.76 4.57
CA MET A 83 -0.97 0.49 4.84
C MET A 83 -0.59 0.46 6.34
N ALA A 84 -1.48 0.03 7.21
CA ALA A 84 -1.16 -0.08 8.63
C ALA A 84 -0.41 -1.38 8.92
N TRP A 85 0.91 -1.32 9.04
CA TRP A 85 1.79 -2.44 9.39
C TRP A 85 1.67 -2.80 10.87
N LEU A 86 1.03 -3.90 11.20
CA LEU A 86 0.70 -4.33 12.55
C LEU A 86 1.14 -5.79 12.77
N PRO A 87 1.47 -6.19 14.02
CA PRO A 87 1.27 -5.41 15.26
C PRO A 87 2.47 -4.53 15.67
N GLU A 88 3.67 -4.65 15.06
CA GLU A 88 4.90 -4.08 15.66
C GLU A 88 5.38 -2.80 14.96
N THR A 89 5.46 -2.81 13.63
CA THR A 89 6.10 -1.73 12.86
C THR A 89 5.44 -0.38 13.08
N HIS A 90 4.11 -0.33 13.06
CA HIS A 90 3.32 0.89 13.28
C HIS A 90 2.65 0.95 14.65
N ALA A 91 3.04 0.08 15.61
CA ALA A 91 2.44 0.03 16.95
C ALA A 91 2.32 1.40 17.63
N ASP A 92 3.40 2.19 17.61
CA ASP A 92 3.44 3.50 18.26
C ASP A 92 2.50 4.52 17.60
N TYR A 93 2.36 4.46 16.27
CA TYR A 93 1.42 5.29 15.54
C TYR A 93 -0.02 4.90 15.80
N TYR A 94 -0.32 3.60 15.71
CA TYR A 94 -1.66 3.06 15.91
C TYR A 94 -2.16 3.33 17.34
N LYS A 95 -1.33 3.09 18.35
CA LYS A 95 -1.66 3.33 19.76
C LYS A 95 -2.05 4.79 20.05
N ARG A 96 -1.43 5.76 19.38
CA ARG A 96 -1.75 7.20 19.57
C ARG A 96 -3.12 7.59 19.02
N VAL A 97 -3.66 6.80 18.11
CA VAL A 97 -4.96 7.05 17.46
C VAL A 97 -6.01 6.01 17.82
N GLU A 98 -5.66 5.03 18.64
CA GLU A 98 -6.57 3.99 19.12
C GLU A 98 -7.86 4.62 19.71
N GLY A 99 -9.02 4.06 19.35
CA GLY A 99 -10.33 4.60 19.71
C GLY A 99 -10.82 5.81 18.87
N LYS A 100 -9.94 6.38 18.01
CA LYS A 100 -10.28 7.45 17.06
C LYS A 100 -10.35 6.98 15.62
N VAL A 101 -9.95 5.74 15.38
CA VAL A 101 -9.95 5.09 14.08
C VAL A 101 -10.68 3.75 14.15
N GLU A 102 -11.04 3.21 13.00
CA GLU A 102 -11.65 1.90 12.81
C GLU A 102 -10.70 1.03 12.00
N ASN A 103 -10.33 -0.12 12.54
CA ASN A 103 -9.62 -1.13 11.79
C ASN A 103 -10.63 -1.90 10.94
N LEU A 104 -10.41 -1.93 9.63
CA LEU A 104 -11.29 -2.62 8.66
C LEU A 104 -10.85 -4.06 8.39
N GLY A 105 -9.66 -4.45 8.83
CA GLY A 105 -9.11 -5.78 8.66
C GLY A 105 -7.89 -5.85 7.75
N PRO A 106 -7.27 -7.04 7.67
CA PRO A 106 -6.04 -7.24 6.93
C PRO A 106 -6.26 -7.27 5.41
N LEU A 107 -5.39 -6.54 4.71
CA LEU A 107 -5.27 -6.51 3.24
C LEU A 107 -4.35 -7.63 2.74
N TYR A 108 -3.31 -7.93 3.48
CA TYR A 108 -2.40 -9.05 3.28
C TYR A 108 -1.68 -9.40 4.58
N GLU A 109 -1.32 -10.68 4.71
CA GLU A 109 -0.71 -11.26 5.90
C GLU A 109 0.62 -11.93 5.56
N GLY A 110 1.44 -12.19 6.57
CA GLY A 110 2.75 -12.82 6.41
C GLY A 110 3.83 -11.87 5.92
N ALA A 111 3.58 -10.57 6.01
CA ALA A 111 4.57 -9.55 5.73
C ALA A 111 5.71 -9.61 6.76
N LYS A 112 6.90 -9.18 6.36
CA LYS A 112 8.07 -9.14 7.25
C LYS A 112 9.00 -8.01 6.90
N LEU A 113 9.71 -7.53 7.88
CA LEU A 113 10.85 -6.64 7.72
C LEU A 113 12.17 -7.42 7.78
N GLY A 114 13.20 -6.83 7.22
CA GLY A 114 14.55 -7.41 7.30
C GLY A 114 15.61 -6.53 6.67
N TRP A 115 16.84 -6.96 6.79
CA TRP A 115 17.94 -6.44 5.99
C TRP A 115 18.32 -7.45 4.94
N ILE A 116 18.66 -6.97 3.76
CA ILE A 116 18.99 -7.77 2.59
C ILE A 116 20.40 -7.50 2.12
N VAL A 117 20.96 -8.53 1.50
CA VAL A 117 22.19 -8.47 0.72
C VAL A 117 21.98 -9.14 -0.62
N PRO A 118 22.78 -8.83 -1.65
CA PRO A 118 22.76 -9.59 -2.92
C PRO A 118 23.28 -11.01 -2.76
N ASP A 119 22.73 -11.94 -3.53
CA ASP A 119 23.11 -13.36 -3.51
C ASP A 119 24.57 -13.64 -3.95
N TYR A 120 25.17 -12.70 -4.69
CA TYR A 120 26.60 -12.85 -5.06
C TYR A 120 27.56 -12.62 -3.87
N ILE A 121 27.08 -12.07 -2.75
CA ILE A 121 27.84 -12.05 -1.49
C ILE A 121 27.73 -13.44 -0.88
N PRO A 122 28.86 -14.18 -0.68
CA PRO A 122 28.80 -15.53 -0.12
C PRO A 122 28.15 -15.56 1.27
N GLU A 123 27.33 -16.60 1.53
CA GLU A 123 26.74 -16.80 2.86
C GLU A 123 27.79 -16.98 3.96
N SER A 124 28.97 -17.52 3.63
CA SER A 124 30.12 -17.61 4.54
C SER A 124 30.64 -16.26 5.00
N GLU A 125 30.43 -15.22 4.21
CA GLU A 125 30.80 -13.85 4.57
C GLU A 125 29.69 -13.16 5.37
N ILE A 126 28.44 -13.19 4.85
CA ILE A 126 27.28 -12.56 5.48
C ILE A 126 26.08 -13.52 5.41
N SER A 127 25.68 -14.13 6.52
CA SER A 127 24.44 -14.89 6.68
C SER A 127 23.50 -14.28 7.71
N SER A 128 24.04 -13.45 8.61
CA SER A 128 23.34 -12.87 9.74
C SER A 128 23.78 -11.45 9.99
N ILE A 129 22.95 -10.69 10.70
CA ILE A 129 23.27 -9.34 11.19
C ILE A 129 24.54 -9.38 12.09
N GLU A 130 24.81 -10.47 12.79
CA GLU A 130 26.05 -10.62 13.59
C GLU A 130 27.32 -10.57 12.74
N ASP A 131 27.26 -11.03 11.48
CA ASP A 131 28.41 -11.02 10.58
C ASP A 131 28.87 -9.61 10.19
N LEU A 132 27.99 -8.63 10.30
CA LEU A 132 28.31 -7.22 10.05
C LEU A 132 29.36 -6.65 11.02
N LYS A 133 29.64 -7.36 12.13
CA LYS A 133 30.70 -6.99 13.09
C LYS A 133 32.11 -7.32 12.56
N LYS A 134 32.21 -8.22 11.57
CA LYS A 134 33.51 -8.60 11.00
C LYS A 134 34.17 -7.37 10.35
N PRO A 135 35.43 -7.03 10.69
CA PRO A 135 36.10 -5.83 10.16
C PRO A 135 36.15 -5.80 8.63
N GLU A 136 36.42 -6.95 8.00
CA GLU A 136 36.49 -7.09 6.55
C GLU A 136 35.15 -6.90 5.86
N VAL A 137 34.04 -7.33 6.50
CA VAL A 137 32.68 -7.11 6.02
C VAL A 137 32.33 -5.62 6.12
N ARG A 138 32.63 -5.01 7.26
CA ARG A 138 32.40 -3.59 7.49
C ARG A 138 33.15 -2.70 6.49
N GLU A 139 34.40 -3.05 6.18
CA GLU A 139 35.21 -2.33 5.18
C GLU A 139 34.59 -2.41 3.79
N LYS A 140 34.19 -3.63 3.32
CA LYS A 140 33.52 -3.84 2.03
C LYS A 140 32.18 -3.08 1.95
N LEU A 141 31.44 -3.00 3.05
CA LEU A 141 30.16 -2.28 3.17
C LEU A 141 30.33 -0.81 3.49
N LYS A 142 31.57 -0.32 3.71
CA LYS A 142 31.89 1.07 4.10
C LYS A 142 31.21 1.52 5.41
N GLY A 143 30.81 0.57 6.25
CA GLY A 143 30.06 0.84 7.47
C GLY A 143 28.69 1.50 7.20
N GLU A 144 28.03 1.16 6.10
CA GLU A 144 26.76 1.78 5.71
C GLU A 144 25.66 0.73 5.51
N ILE A 145 24.43 1.10 5.89
CA ILE A 145 23.19 0.38 5.62
C ILE A 145 22.26 1.35 4.88
N GLN A 146 21.71 0.93 3.75
CA GLN A 146 20.80 1.75 2.96
C GLN A 146 19.40 1.65 3.53
N GLY A 147 18.83 2.76 3.96
CA GLY A 147 17.53 2.84 4.61
C GLY A 147 16.52 3.64 3.80
N ILE A 148 15.31 3.72 4.33
CA ILE A 148 14.18 4.44 3.76
C ILE A 148 13.80 5.67 4.61
N ASP A 149 12.59 6.16 4.46
CA ASP A 149 12.08 7.41 5.03
C ASP A 149 12.28 7.51 6.54
N PRO A 150 12.56 8.71 7.07
CA PRO A 150 12.86 8.91 8.50
C PRO A 150 11.67 8.56 9.41
N GLY A 151 10.43 8.68 8.92
CA GLY A 151 9.21 8.32 9.63
C GLY A 151 8.79 6.86 9.53
N ALA A 152 9.47 6.04 8.70
CA ALA A 152 9.13 4.63 8.56
C ALA A 152 9.43 3.84 9.84
N GLY A 153 8.53 2.92 10.20
CA GLY A 153 8.77 2.00 11.32
C GLY A 153 10.00 1.13 11.12
N LEU A 154 10.27 0.70 9.88
CA LEU A 154 11.49 -0.02 9.49
C LEU A 154 12.77 0.80 9.78
N THR A 155 12.75 2.11 9.56
CA THR A 155 13.89 3.00 9.89
C THR A 155 14.13 3.03 11.41
N ARG A 156 13.06 3.17 12.22
CA ARG A 156 13.14 3.10 13.69
C ARG A 156 13.70 1.75 14.15
N LEU A 157 13.13 0.66 13.69
CA LEU A 157 13.58 -0.70 14.05
C LEU A 157 15.01 -0.97 13.60
N SER A 158 15.42 -0.47 12.44
CA SER A 158 16.80 -0.59 11.96
C SER A 158 17.79 0.18 12.82
N GLN A 159 17.43 1.38 13.31
CA GLN A 159 18.26 2.11 14.29
C GLN A 159 18.38 1.37 15.63
N GLU A 160 17.30 0.76 16.08
CA GLU A 160 17.29 -0.09 17.27
C GLU A 160 18.13 -1.35 17.09
N ALA A 161 18.05 -1.99 15.90
CA ALA A 161 18.86 -3.14 15.53
C ALA A 161 20.36 -2.81 15.56
N ILE A 162 20.79 -1.70 14.95
CA ILE A 162 22.18 -1.23 14.97
C ILE A 162 22.69 -1.16 16.43
N LYS A 163 21.89 -0.58 17.34
CA LYS A 163 22.23 -0.47 18.76
C LYS A 163 22.25 -1.84 19.46
N LYS A 164 21.20 -2.65 19.25
CA LYS A 164 21.02 -3.97 19.88
C LYS A 164 22.12 -4.96 19.50
N TYR A 165 22.61 -4.86 18.25
CA TYR A 165 23.73 -5.64 17.77
C TYR A 165 25.10 -5.03 18.08
N GLY A 166 25.17 -3.77 18.52
CA GLY A 166 26.41 -3.04 18.76
C GLY A 166 27.21 -2.84 17.48
N LEU A 167 26.53 -2.49 16.39
CA LEU A 167 27.16 -2.26 15.09
C LEU A 167 27.69 -0.83 14.99
N ASP A 168 28.90 -0.68 14.43
CA ASP A 168 29.46 0.61 14.02
C ASP A 168 29.11 0.88 12.55
N TYR A 169 27.81 1.11 12.31
CA TYR A 169 27.25 1.37 10.99
C TYR A 169 26.36 2.62 10.99
N LYS A 170 26.41 3.32 9.88
CA LYS A 170 25.51 4.44 9.60
C LYS A 170 24.31 3.94 8.79
N LEU A 171 23.10 4.19 9.27
CA LEU A 171 21.89 4.04 8.48
C LEU A 171 21.73 5.28 7.59
N ASN A 172 21.85 5.10 6.29
CA ASN A 172 21.62 6.16 5.30
C ASN A 172 20.13 6.31 5.05
N ILE A 173 19.50 7.21 5.81
CA ILE A 173 18.05 7.47 5.74
C ILE A 173 17.76 8.25 4.46
N SER A 174 16.82 7.77 3.63
CA SER A 174 16.45 8.36 2.36
C SER A 174 14.97 8.10 2.06
N SER A 175 14.53 8.09 0.79
CA SER A 175 13.26 7.53 0.37
C SER A 175 13.45 6.11 -0.17
N GLU A 176 12.36 5.32 -0.30
CA GLU A 176 12.40 4.03 -0.99
C GLU A 176 13.04 4.17 -2.37
N ALA A 177 12.62 5.14 -3.17
CA ALA A 177 13.15 5.37 -4.52
C ALA A 177 14.66 5.65 -4.53
N ALA A 178 15.17 6.39 -3.55
CA ALA A 178 16.61 6.66 -3.43
C ALA A 178 17.39 5.41 -2.97
N MET A 179 16.85 4.66 -2.02
CA MET A 179 17.40 3.38 -1.60
C MET A 179 17.49 2.41 -2.77
N LEU A 180 16.40 2.24 -3.55
CA LEU A 180 16.34 1.39 -4.73
C LEU A 180 17.32 1.81 -5.83
N THR A 181 17.54 3.10 -6.03
CA THR A 181 18.58 3.61 -6.95
C THR A 181 19.97 3.16 -6.51
N THR A 182 20.23 3.12 -5.22
CA THR A 182 21.51 2.63 -4.67
C THR A 182 21.64 1.12 -4.83
N VAL A 183 20.57 0.36 -4.56
CA VAL A 183 20.50 -1.09 -4.77
C VAL A 183 20.74 -1.42 -6.26
N ASP A 184 20.07 -0.76 -7.19
CA ASP A 184 20.21 -0.99 -8.64
C ASP A 184 21.66 -0.74 -9.10
N ARG A 185 22.25 0.38 -8.69
CA ARG A 185 23.65 0.70 -9.03
C ARG A 185 24.62 -0.35 -8.49
N ALA A 186 24.46 -0.75 -7.23
CA ALA A 186 25.32 -1.74 -6.60
C ALA A 186 25.18 -3.12 -7.28
N ASN A 187 23.96 -3.55 -7.61
CA ASN A 187 23.73 -4.79 -8.35
C ASN A 187 24.43 -4.80 -9.72
N ARG A 188 24.38 -3.69 -10.47
CA ARG A 188 25.03 -3.60 -11.79
C ARG A 188 26.56 -3.69 -11.73
N SER A 189 27.16 -3.24 -10.64
CA SER A 189 28.63 -3.23 -10.44
C SER A 189 29.11 -4.37 -9.55
N GLU A 190 28.24 -5.29 -9.16
CA GLU A 190 28.51 -6.33 -8.15
C GLU A 190 29.11 -5.77 -6.85
N GLY A 191 28.68 -4.54 -6.49
CA GLY A 191 29.13 -3.85 -5.29
C GLY A 191 28.45 -4.41 -4.04
N TRP A 192 29.17 -4.48 -2.93
CA TRP A 192 28.61 -4.90 -1.66
C TRP A 192 27.68 -3.84 -1.08
N PHE A 193 26.50 -4.28 -0.59
CA PHE A 193 25.60 -3.44 0.16
C PHE A 193 24.75 -4.25 1.16
N VAL A 194 24.26 -3.58 2.18
CA VAL A 194 23.13 -3.98 3.02
C VAL A 194 22.06 -2.91 2.86
N ALA A 195 20.83 -3.32 2.61
CA ALA A 195 19.69 -2.42 2.57
C ALA A 195 18.56 -2.91 3.50
N THR A 196 17.79 -1.97 4.02
CA THR A 196 16.54 -2.28 4.69
C THR A 196 15.51 -2.74 3.67
N SER A 197 14.66 -3.69 4.02
CA SER A 197 13.72 -4.30 3.12
C SER A 197 12.47 -4.80 3.83
N TRP A 198 11.43 -5.03 3.05
CA TRP A 198 10.22 -5.70 3.50
C TRP A 198 9.69 -6.64 2.42
N SER A 199 8.86 -7.59 2.81
CA SER A 199 8.05 -8.40 1.90
C SER A 199 6.59 -8.16 2.25
N PRO A 200 5.71 -7.92 1.25
CA PRO A 200 5.95 -8.01 -0.20
C PRO A 200 6.72 -6.82 -0.79
N HIS A 201 7.61 -7.09 -1.75
CA HIS A 201 8.30 -6.06 -2.52
C HIS A 201 8.75 -6.57 -3.89
N TRP A 202 8.59 -5.79 -4.95
CA TRP A 202 8.91 -6.14 -6.33
C TRP A 202 10.41 -6.41 -6.59
N MET A 203 11.31 -5.85 -5.75
CA MET A 203 12.75 -5.97 -5.96
C MET A 203 13.25 -7.41 -5.94
N PHE A 204 12.55 -8.34 -5.23
CA PHE A 204 12.88 -9.75 -5.21
C PHE A 204 12.60 -10.45 -6.55
N GLY A 205 11.69 -9.92 -7.36
CA GLY A 205 11.48 -10.39 -8.74
C GLY A 205 12.52 -9.86 -9.71
N LYS A 206 13.15 -8.72 -9.41
CA LYS A 206 14.12 -8.05 -10.30
C LYS A 206 15.57 -8.43 -9.99
N TYR A 207 15.92 -8.55 -8.72
CA TYR A 207 17.29 -8.82 -8.27
C TYR A 207 17.36 -10.12 -7.48
N LYS A 208 18.48 -10.79 -7.54
CA LYS A 208 18.79 -11.93 -6.67
C LYS A 208 19.24 -11.40 -5.31
N LEU A 209 18.32 -11.33 -4.38
CA LEU A 209 18.52 -10.80 -3.04
C LEU A 209 18.10 -11.82 -1.99
N ARG A 210 18.75 -11.79 -0.86
CA ARG A 210 18.38 -12.60 0.29
C ARG A 210 18.35 -11.79 1.57
N TYR A 211 17.45 -12.16 2.46
CA TYR A 211 17.47 -11.65 3.82
C TYR A 211 18.63 -12.25 4.59
N ILE A 212 19.27 -11.44 5.43
CA ILE A 212 20.20 -11.93 6.45
C ILE A 212 19.46 -12.21 7.75
N ALA A 213 19.91 -13.26 8.47
CA ALA A 213 19.23 -13.67 9.70
C ALA A 213 19.31 -12.60 10.79
N ASP A 214 18.21 -12.43 11.53
CA ASP A 214 18.10 -11.57 12.72
C ASP A 214 17.90 -12.42 13.99
N PRO A 215 18.93 -13.07 14.52
CA PRO A 215 18.80 -13.98 15.67
C PRO A 215 18.35 -13.29 16.96
N LYS A 216 18.46 -11.97 17.07
CA LYS A 216 17.98 -11.20 18.23
C LYS A 216 16.53 -10.68 18.05
N GLY A 217 15.92 -10.88 16.88
CA GLY A 217 14.57 -10.39 16.61
C GLY A 217 14.46 -8.87 16.78
N ALA A 218 15.43 -8.11 16.25
CA ALA A 218 15.45 -6.66 16.38
C ALA A 218 14.58 -5.95 15.35
N LEU A 219 14.24 -6.65 14.26
CA LEU A 219 13.44 -6.15 13.16
C LEU A 219 11.97 -6.64 13.17
N GLY A 220 11.57 -7.26 14.31
CA GLY A 220 10.22 -7.76 14.49
C GLY A 220 9.96 -9.15 13.91
N GLY A 221 8.70 -9.56 13.94
CA GLY A 221 8.22 -10.85 13.46
C GLY A 221 7.43 -10.77 12.16
N ALA A 222 6.52 -11.74 11.98
CA ALA A 222 5.55 -11.70 10.88
C ALA A 222 4.47 -10.67 11.21
N GLU A 223 4.10 -9.88 10.20
CA GLU A 223 3.09 -8.83 10.31
C GLU A 223 1.95 -9.01 9.32
N HIS A 224 0.90 -8.27 9.53
CA HIS A 224 -0.20 -8.06 8.59
C HIS A 224 -0.34 -6.56 8.32
N ILE A 225 -0.87 -6.25 7.15
CA ILE A 225 -1.12 -4.87 6.77
C ILE A 225 -2.63 -4.66 6.69
N ASP A 226 -3.12 -3.72 7.50
CA ASP A 226 -4.54 -3.46 7.64
C ASP A 226 -4.98 -2.20 6.90
N ALA A 227 -6.23 -2.24 6.43
CA ALA A 227 -6.97 -1.05 6.09
C ALA A 227 -7.47 -0.39 7.38
N VAL A 228 -7.21 0.90 7.54
CA VAL A 228 -7.66 1.68 8.70
C VAL A 228 -8.42 2.91 8.22
N ALA A 229 -9.58 3.17 8.80
CA ALA A 229 -10.43 4.30 8.46
C ALA A 229 -10.67 5.22 9.67
N ARG A 230 -11.11 6.46 9.40
CA ARG A 230 -11.58 7.35 10.45
C ARG A 230 -12.83 6.81 11.15
N LYS A 231 -13.04 7.22 12.36
CA LYS A 231 -14.28 6.90 13.09
C LYS A 231 -15.52 7.40 12.33
N GLY A 232 -16.56 6.57 12.27
CA GLY A 232 -17.82 6.87 11.56
C GLY A 232 -17.73 6.68 10.04
N PHE A 233 -16.62 6.12 9.53
CA PHE A 233 -16.47 5.89 8.10
C PHE A 233 -17.43 4.82 7.58
N LYS A 234 -17.67 3.77 8.36
CA LYS A 234 -18.59 2.67 8.00
C LYS A 234 -20.03 3.16 7.85
N GLU A 235 -20.43 4.12 8.69
CA GLU A 235 -21.74 4.74 8.64
C GLU A 235 -21.90 5.70 7.45
N ASP A 236 -20.87 6.50 7.21
CA ASP A 236 -20.87 7.51 6.13
C ASP A 236 -20.71 6.90 4.74
N ASN A 237 -19.91 5.84 4.62
CA ASN A 237 -19.53 5.20 3.35
C ASN A 237 -19.61 3.66 3.43
N PRO A 238 -20.80 3.07 3.74
CA PRO A 238 -20.92 1.64 4.04
C PRO A 238 -20.44 0.71 2.92
N LYS A 239 -20.70 1.08 1.66
CA LYS A 239 -20.26 0.27 0.50
C LYS A 239 -18.74 0.29 0.33
N VAL A 240 -18.12 1.47 0.48
CA VAL A 240 -16.65 1.60 0.40
C VAL A 240 -16.00 0.87 1.57
N ALA A 241 -16.51 1.04 2.79
CA ALA A 241 -16.01 0.35 3.97
C ALA A 241 -16.11 -1.17 3.83
N ALA A 242 -17.21 -1.69 3.28
CA ALA A 242 -17.39 -3.10 3.02
C ALA A 242 -16.39 -3.64 1.97
N LEU A 243 -16.15 -2.88 0.88
CA LEU A 243 -15.14 -3.22 -0.12
C LEU A 243 -13.75 -3.28 0.52
N LEU A 244 -13.33 -2.21 1.22
CA LEU A 244 -12.00 -2.15 1.83
C LEU A 244 -11.78 -3.27 2.86
N ALA A 245 -12.81 -3.63 3.62
CA ALA A 245 -12.75 -4.71 4.61
C ALA A 245 -12.66 -6.12 3.99
N LYS A 246 -13.12 -6.29 2.74
CA LYS A 246 -13.06 -7.57 2.02
C LYS A 246 -11.81 -7.73 1.16
N MET A 247 -11.13 -6.63 0.84
CA MET A 247 -9.89 -6.71 0.05
C MET A 247 -8.85 -7.53 0.80
N SER A 248 -8.42 -8.63 0.16
CA SER A 248 -7.35 -9.49 0.68
C SER A 248 -6.54 -10.04 -0.49
N ILE A 249 -5.24 -9.77 -0.50
CA ILE A 249 -4.34 -10.07 -1.60
C ILE A 249 -3.25 -11.03 -1.10
N PRO A 250 -3.08 -12.22 -1.68
CA PRO A 250 -1.93 -13.07 -1.39
C PRO A 250 -0.61 -12.36 -1.69
N ILE A 251 0.36 -12.48 -0.79
CA ILE A 251 1.66 -11.77 -0.89
C ILE A 251 2.35 -12.01 -2.24
N ASN A 252 2.38 -13.25 -2.72
CA ASN A 252 3.01 -13.59 -3.99
C ASN A 252 2.33 -12.92 -5.20
N GLU A 253 1.03 -12.75 -5.15
CA GLU A 253 0.28 -12.03 -6.20
C GLU A 253 0.54 -10.52 -6.14
N LEU A 254 0.62 -9.96 -4.91
CA LEU A 254 0.96 -8.56 -4.73
C LEU A 254 2.40 -8.26 -5.22
N GLU A 255 3.36 -9.13 -4.92
CA GLU A 255 4.74 -9.01 -5.43
C GLU A 255 4.80 -9.04 -6.96
N ALA A 256 4.07 -9.97 -7.58
CA ALA A 256 3.98 -10.06 -9.04
C ALA A 256 3.32 -8.82 -9.66
N ALA A 257 2.24 -8.34 -9.07
CA ALA A 257 1.53 -7.15 -9.53
C ALA A 257 2.38 -5.87 -9.39
N MET A 258 3.14 -5.74 -8.30
CA MET A 258 4.09 -4.66 -8.14
C MET A 258 5.25 -4.75 -9.13
N PHE A 259 5.72 -5.95 -9.47
CA PHE A 259 6.73 -6.16 -10.51
C PHE A 259 6.18 -5.74 -11.88
N ASP A 260 4.97 -6.16 -12.24
CA ASP A 260 4.29 -5.69 -13.48
C ASP A 260 4.17 -4.15 -13.52
N ALA A 261 3.94 -3.51 -12.36
CA ALA A 261 3.88 -2.05 -12.25
C ALA A 261 5.22 -1.38 -12.58
N GLN A 262 6.35 -1.98 -12.20
CA GLN A 262 7.69 -1.48 -12.52
C GLN A 262 8.03 -1.63 -14.02
N GLU A 263 7.55 -2.69 -14.65
CA GLU A 263 7.78 -2.94 -16.08
C GLU A 263 6.85 -2.11 -16.99
N THR A 264 5.72 -1.60 -16.43
CA THR A 264 4.71 -0.88 -17.22
C THR A 264 4.29 0.44 -16.55
N SER A 265 3.29 0.39 -15.70
CA SER A 265 2.85 1.45 -14.77
C SER A 265 1.90 0.85 -13.75
N TYR A 266 1.70 1.52 -12.62
CA TYR A 266 0.74 1.08 -11.60
C TYR A 266 -0.69 0.98 -12.15
N GLU A 267 -1.10 1.91 -13.01
CA GLU A 267 -2.43 1.91 -13.63
C GLU A 267 -2.64 0.64 -14.46
N LYS A 268 -1.68 0.30 -15.34
CA LYS A 268 -1.74 -0.91 -16.17
C LYS A 268 -1.68 -2.19 -15.34
N ALA A 269 -0.84 -2.22 -14.31
CA ALA A 269 -0.73 -3.37 -13.43
C ALA A 269 -2.02 -3.59 -12.62
N VAL A 270 -2.68 -2.52 -12.17
CA VAL A 270 -3.99 -2.58 -11.52
C VAL A 270 -5.06 -3.10 -12.49
N ASP A 271 -5.12 -2.57 -13.72
CA ASP A 271 -6.05 -3.06 -14.73
C ASP A 271 -5.84 -4.55 -15.03
N LYS A 272 -4.57 -4.96 -15.17
CA LYS A 272 -4.22 -6.37 -15.37
C LYS A 272 -4.62 -7.23 -14.18
N TYR A 273 -4.33 -6.81 -12.94
CA TYR A 273 -4.70 -7.54 -11.74
C TYR A 273 -6.21 -7.78 -11.66
N ILE A 274 -7.01 -6.75 -11.95
CA ILE A 274 -8.47 -6.85 -11.99
C ILE A 274 -8.93 -7.85 -13.07
N ALA A 275 -8.34 -7.81 -14.24
CA ALA A 275 -8.67 -8.71 -15.35
C ALA A 275 -8.29 -10.18 -15.06
N ASP A 276 -7.17 -10.40 -14.37
CA ASP A 276 -6.66 -11.73 -14.05
C ASP A 276 -7.40 -12.39 -12.86
N HIS A 277 -8.10 -11.60 -12.01
CA HIS A 277 -8.76 -12.08 -10.80
C HIS A 277 -10.27 -11.74 -10.71
N PRO A 278 -11.10 -11.98 -11.77
CA PRO A 278 -12.48 -11.51 -11.82
C PRO A 278 -13.37 -12.04 -10.70
N ASP A 279 -13.17 -13.29 -10.27
CA ASP A 279 -13.98 -13.89 -9.20
C ASP A 279 -13.68 -13.25 -7.85
N ARG A 280 -12.42 -12.97 -7.54
CA ARG A 280 -11.99 -12.27 -6.33
C ARG A 280 -12.54 -10.83 -6.30
N ILE A 281 -12.44 -10.12 -7.40
CA ILE A 281 -12.99 -8.76 -7.51
C ILE A 281 -14.50 -8.77 -7.29
N LYS A 282 -15.21 -9.74 -7.85
CA LYS A 282 -16.64 -9.92 -7.64
C LYS A 282 -16.98 -10.23 -6.17
N GLU A 283 -16.16 -11.05 -5.50
CA GLU A 283 -16.31 -11.34 -4.07
C GLU A 283 -16.15 -10.07 -3.23
N TRP A 284 -15.11 -9.27 -3.47
CA TRP A 284 -14.89 -8.02 -2.74
C TRP A 284 -16.02 -7.00 -2.95
N LEU A 285 -16.61 -6.97 -4.15
CA LEU A 285 -17.72 -6.08 -4.51
C LEU A 285 -19.10 -6.63 -4.08
N SER A 286 -19.19 -7.88 -3.63
CA SER A 286 -20.45 -8.43 -3.13
C SER A 286 -20.91 -7.69 -1.87
N GLN A 287 -22.22 -7.38 -1.79
CA GLN A 287 -22.84 -6.71 -0.62
C GLN A 287 -23.12 -7.70 0.50
#